data_ac8c06cccaecbdb7de5460819b6e9d3e
#
_entry.id   ac8c06cccaecbdb7de5460819b6e9d3e
#
_cell.length_a   1.000
_cell.length_b   1.000
_cell.length_c   1.000
_cell.angle_alpha   90.00
_cell.angle_beta   90.00
_cell.angle_gamma   90.00
#
_symmetry.space_group_name_H-M   'P 1'
#
loop_
_entity.id
_entity.type
_entity.pdbx_description
1 polymer ?
#
loop_
_entity_poly.entity_id
_entity_poly.type
_entity_poly.pdbx_seq_one_letter_code
_entity_poly.pdbx_strand_id
1 'polypeptide(L)'
;MIGKRGAGLALLGAGVIGLTAGCGTQTAPATTPSLHRQTAPLSTSLVTPQGTWAVTVMGGSATSENNFWQVFVRPAGASRWSLVTPEGVADNGGLVATGGAGGTSVLVGFRPSQALAFSPLAVSSDTGKNWTPGLLDADLADVPDAMAAAPSGQTLALLSDGSIEAAATAGAAAAGQWSRLTTLSALAASAPGRSCGLEAVNAVSFGINNVPMAAGSCVRRGVAGVFADTGGAWQAAGPVLPGGFGGDQVQVLGLTRTADGNAALLAAGSDLLAAWSDGGHWTVSGPVASGGVSASGFGADGSVWVLLGGGRAETISGPGSSWQALPPVPAGTAALAPGAGSGGYDALAVSGSKLTVWQLTAGAWAKVQVINVPIQYGSSS
;
A
#
# COMPACT_ATOMS: atom_id res chain seq x y z
N MET A 1 -33.49 -62.34 22.63
CA MET A 1 -33.95 -62.95 21.40
C MET A 1 -33.04 -62.49 20.30
N ILE A 2 -31.98 -63.21 19.98
CA ILE A 2 -31.81 -64.34 19.08
C ILE A 2 -32.19 -64.00 17.62
N GLY A 3 -31.16 -64.10 16.77
CA GLY A 3 -31.25 -64.31 15.35
C GLY A 3 -30.11 -63.64 14.57
N LYS A 4 -28.99 -64.19 14.46
CA LYS A 4 -28.34 -65.16 13.52
C LYS A 4 -28.21 -64.62 12.07
N ARG A 5 -26.97 -64.36 11.65
CA ARG A 5 -26.06 -65.04 10.68
C ARG A 5 -26.55 -65.10 9.21
N GLY A 6 -25.71 -64.62 8.33
CA GLY A 6 -25.65 -65.00 6.94
C GLY A 6 -24.30 -64.59 6.32
N ALA A 7 -23.46 -65.57 6.18
CA ALA A 7 -22.19 -65.50 5.40
C ALA A 7 -22.48 -65.83 3.94
N GLY A 8 -21.84 -65.16 3.01
CA GLY A 8 -21.88 -65.45 1.59
C GLY A 8 -20.54 -65.26 0.93
N LEU A 9 -20.02 -66.32 0.41
CA LEU A 9 -18.67 -66.62 -0.10
C LEU A 9 -18.41 -66.06 -1.51
N ALA A 10 -17.19 -65.67 -1.72
CA ALA A 10 -16.30 -65.66 -2.88
C ALA A 10 -16.82 -65.90 -4.31
N LEU A 11 -16.23 -65.16 -5.25
CA LEU A 11 -15.76 -65.71 -6.51
C LEU A 11 -14.63 -64.82 -7.09
N LEU A 12 -13.43 -65.43 -7.27
CA LEU A 12 -12.28 -64.94 -7.96
C LEU A 12 -12.58 -64.84 -9.48
N GLY A 13 -12.27 -63.67 -10.07
CA GLY A 13 -12.19 -63.52 -11.52
C GLY A 13 -10.84 -62.90 -11.90
N ALA A 14 -9.91 -63.70 -12.34
CA ALA A 14 -8.66 -63.29 -12.91
C ALA A 14 -8.89 -62.72 -14.32
N GLY A 15 -8.77 -61.41 -14.48
CA GLY A 15 -8.75 -60.74 -15.78
C GLY A 15 -7.34 -60.20 -16.07
N VAL A 16 -6.67 -60.85 -16.96
CA VAL A 16 -5.39 -60.37 -17.58
C VAL A 16 -5.75 -59.17 -18.45
N ILE A 17 -5.28 -57.99 -18.11
CA ILE A 17 -5.36 -56.82 -18.98
C ILE A 17 -3.96 -56.45 -19.41
N GLY A 18 -3.72 -56.53 -20.73
CA GLY A 18 -2.48 -56.24 -21.39
C GLY A 18 -2.05 -54.78 -21.21
N LEU A 19 -0.79 -54.60 -20.86
CA LEU A 19 -0.07 -53.34 -20.88
C LEU A 19 0.21 -52.92 -22.32
N THR A 20 -0.59 -52.01 -22.86
CA THR A 20 -0.16 -51.23 -24.02
C THR A 20 0.56 -49.97 -23.49
N ALA A 21 1.88 -49.98 -23.61
CA ALA A 21 2.70 -48.79 -23.39
C ALA A 21 2.43 -47.77 -24.50
N GLY A 22 1.50 -46.89 -24.24
CA GLY A 22 1.31 -45.66 -25.02
C GLY A 22 2.32 -44.62 -24.54
N CYS A 23 3.39 -44.40 -25.32
CA CYS A 23 4.23 -43.17 -25.19
C CYS A 23 3.39 -41.94 -25.52
N GLY A 24 2.62 -41.47 -24.54
CA GLY A 24 2.06 -40.13 -24.55
C GLY A 24 3.19 -39.15 -24.26
N THR A 25 3.60 -38.38 -25.23
CA THR A 25 4.37 -37.15 -25.01
C THR A 25 3.55 -36.24 -24.12
N GLN A 26 3.81 -36.25 -22.80
CA GLN A 26 3.32 -35.20 -21.90
C GLN A 26 3.97 -33.89 -22.35
N THR A 27 3.23 -33.10 -23.10
CA THR A 27 3.54 -31.68 -23.25
C THR A 27 3.54 -31.12 -21.84
N ALA A 28 4.73 -30.77 -21.33
CA ALA A 28 4.85 -30.05 -20.08
C ALA A 28 3.90 -28.81 -20.15
N PRO A 29 3.07 -28.57 -19.13
CA PRO A 29 2.26 -27.36 -19.12
C PRO A 29 3.23 -26.18 -19.28
N ALA A 30 2.95 -25.32 -20.26
CA ALA A 30 3.68 -24.09 -20.44
C ALA A 30 3.65 -23.38 -19.09
N THR A 31 4.80 -23.31 -18.44
CA THR A 31 4.98 -22.47 -17.24
C THR A 31 4.71 -21.05 -17.71
N THR A 32 3.50 -20.58 -17.42
CA THR A 32 3.19 -19.14 -17.49
C THR A 32 4.26 -18.46 -16.66
N PRO A 33 5.05 -17.51 -17.23
CA PRO A 33 6.04 -16.82 -16.43
C PRO A 33 5.29 -16.23 -15.24
N SER A 34 5.64 -16.63 -14.03
CA SER A 34 5.14 -16.01 -12.84
C SER A 34 5.61 -14.56 -12.92
N LEU A 35 4.67 -13.67 -13.17
CA LEU A 35 4.91 -12.26 -13.09
C LEU A 35 5.60 -11.99 -11.75
N HIS A 36 6.81 -11.44 -11.80
CA HIS A 36 7.44 -10.88 -10.61
C HIS A 36 6.55 -9.70 -10.20
N ARG A 37 5.52 -10.02 -9.42
CA ARG A 37 4.66 -9.04 -8.78
C ARG A 37 5.58 -8.26 -7.85
N GLN A 38 5.98 -7.08 -8.27
CA GLN A 38 6.66 -6.17 -7.37
C GLN A 38 5.63 -5.88 -6.26
N THR A 39 5.91 -6.33 -5.06
CA THR A 39 5.08 -6.00 -3.90
C THR A 39 5.00 -4.48 -3.88
N ALA A 40 3.81 -3.91 -3.87
CA ALA A 40 3.66 -2.47 -3.83
C ALA A 40 4.49 -1.96 -2.64
N PRO A 41 5.40 -0.99 -2.84
CA PRO A 41 6.21 -0.48 -1.75
C PRO A 41 5.27 0.12 -0.72
N LEU A 42 5.56 -0.16 0.55
CA LEU A 42 4.80 0.43 1.63
C LEU A 42 4.88 1.96 1.51
N SER A 43 3.73 2.62 1.49
CA SER A 43 3.69 4.07 1.66
C SER A 43 4.06 4.36 3.11
N THR A 44 5.27 4.86 3.32
CA THR A 44 5.85 5.01 4.66
C THR A 44 5.76 6.43 5.20
N SER A 45 5.26 7.38 4.42
CA SER A 45 4.99 8.72 4.89
C SER A 45 3.78 9.34 4.22
N LEU A 46 3.13 10.24 4.93
CA LEU A 46 2.06 11.09 4.41
C LEU A 46 2.20 12.50 4.98
N VAL A 47 1.71 13.47 4.23
CA VAL A 47 1.68 14.87 4.64
C VAL A 47 0.24 15.33 4.79
N THR A 48 -0.05 15.96 5.91
CA THR A 48 -1.34 16.59 6.20
C THR A 48 -1.12 18.04 6.61
N PRO A 49 -2.13 18.91 6.61
CA PRO A 49 -1.99 20.26 7.15
C PRO A 49 -1.53 20.31 8.60
N GLN A 50 -1.76 19.26 9.38
CA GLN A 50 -1.32 19.17 10.78
C GLN A 50 0.13 18.77 10.96
N GLY A 51 0.74 18.15 9.94
CA GLY A 51 2.13 17.73 10.00
C GLY A 51 2.46 16.60 9.03
N THR A 52 3.69 16.16 9.13
CA THR A 52 4.22 15.03 8.39
C THR A 52 4.20 13.79 9.28
N TRP A 53 3.68 12.70 8.76
CA TRP A 53 3.55 11.43 9.45
C TRP A 53 4.45 10.40 8.80
N ALA A 54 4.95 9.48 9.58
CA ALA A 54 5.71 8.35 9.08
C ALA A 54 5.30 7.07 9.81
N VAL A 55 5.26 5.99 9.05
CA VAL A 55 5.05 4.63 9.55
C VAL A 55 6.34 3.86 9.29
N THR A 56 6.87 3.23 10.31
CA THR A 56 8.11 2.45 10.19
C THR A 56 7.96 1.08 10.83
N VAL A 57 8.57 0.08 10.22
CA VAL A 57 8.76 -1.22 10.85
C VAL A 57 10.08 -1.20 11.64
N MET A 58 10.06 -1.73 12.83
CA MET A 58 11.19 -1.79 13.75
C MET A 58 11.38 -3.22 14.26
N GLY A 59 12.52 -3.51 14.88
CA GLY A 59 12.85 -4.83 15.45
C GLY A 59 13.32 -5.86 14.43
N GLY A 60 12.86 -5.81 13.20
CA GLY A 60 13.21 -6.72 12.11
C GLY A 60 12.79 -6.16 10.75
N SER A 61 12.72 -7.01 9.73
CA SER A 61 12.15 -6.65 8.44
C SER A 61 10.63 -6.74 8.47
N ALA A 62 9.95 -6.14 7.51
CA ALA A 62 8.48 -6.21 7.38
C ALA A 62 7.94 -7.65 7.25
N THR A 63 8.79 -8.61 6.91
CA THR A 63 8.46 -10.02 6.75
C THR A 63 8.93 -10.90 7.92
N SER A 64 9.60 -10.33 8.93
CA SER A 64 10.07 -11.09 10.11
C SER A 64 8.98 -11.18 11.18
N GLU A 65 8.95 -12.29 11.92
CA GLU A 65 7.98 -12.50 13.00
C GLU A 65 8.23 -11.60 14.23
N ASN A 66 9.42 -11.02 14.34
CA ASN A 66 9.83 -10.18 15.46
C ASN A 66 9.83 -8.68 15.11
N ASN A 67 8.96 -8.27 14.20
CA ASN A 67 8.82 -6.86 13.87
C ASN A 67 7.67 -6.21 14.66
N PHE A 68 7.75 -4.91 14.80
CA PHE A 68 6.67 -4.08 15.33
C PHE A 68 6.60 -2.77 14.55
N TRP A 69 5.39 -2.27 14.41
CA TRP A 69 5.11 -1.09 13.60
C TRP A 69 4.89 0.11 14.49
N GLN A 70 5.43 1.25 14.08
CA GLN A 70 5.36 2.48 14.83
C GLN A 70 4.92 3.65 13.97
N VAL A 71 4.15 4.55 14.56
CA VAL A 71 3.70 5.80 13.96
C VAL A 71 4.46 6.96 14.60
N PHE A 72 5.01 7.79 13.75
CA PHE A 72 5.68 9.01 14.15
C PHE A 72 5.02 10.21 13.48
N VAL A 73 5.00 11.33 14.17
CA VAL A 73 4.52 12.60 13.63
C VAL A 73 5.54 13.70 13.88
N ARG A 74 5.72 14.55 12.89
CA ARG A 74 6.32 15.88 13.05
C ARG A 74 5.20 16.89 12.80
N PRO A 75 4.69 17.55 13.86
CA PRO A 75 3.62 18.54 13.72
C PRO A 75 4.04 19.69 12.79
N ALA A 76 3.07 20.31 12.14
CA ALA A 76 3.33 21.45 11.27
C ALA A 76 4.05 22.57 12.05
N GLY A 77 5.11 23.11 11.47
CA GLY A 77 5.96 24.11 12.11
C GLY A 77 6.91 23.58 13.18
N ALA A 78 6.86 22.29 13.54
CA ALA A 78 7.81 21.69 14.46
C ALA A 78 9.04 21.17 13.72
N SER A 79 10.18 21.16 14.42
CA SER A 79 11.45 20.61 13.93
C SER A 79 11.70 19.17 14.41
N ARG A 80 10.88 18.64 15.32
CA ARG A 80 11.08 17.34 15.96
C ARG A 80 9.96 16.37 15.68
N TRP A 81 10.34 15.12 15.55
CA TRP A 81 9.45 13.98 15.44
C TRP A 81 9.08 13.46 16.84
N SER A 82 7.86 12.94 16.97
CA SER A 82 7.35 12.30 18.19
C SER A 82 6.77 10.94 17.84
N LEU A 83 6.97 9.97 18.71
CA LEU A 83 6.28 8.69 18.66
C LEU A 83 4.84 8.91 19.11
N VAL A 84 3.89 8.44 18.31
CA VAL A 84 2.45 8.64 18.55
C VAL A 84 1.64 7.37 18.25
N THR A 85 2.29 6.22 18.25
CA THR A 85 1.60 4.94 18.03
C THR A 85 0.48 4.79 19.05
N PRO A 86 -0.76 4.47 18.64
CA PRO A 86 -1.84 4.21 19.56
C PRO A 86 -1.52 3.06 20.51
N GLU A 87 -1.99 3.15 21.75
CA GLU A 87 -1.85 2.05 22.72
C GLU A 87 -2.57 0.79 22.22
N GLY A 88 -2.00 -0.37 22.48
CA GLY A 88 -2.57 -1.66 22.11
C GLY A 88 -2.36 -2.07 20.66
N VAL A 89 -1.54 -1.34 19.91
CA VAL A 89 -1.13 -1.76 18.57
C VAL A 89 -0.28 -3.02 18.68
N ALA A 90 -0.75 -4.07 18.04
CA ALA A 90 -0.07 -5.34 18.03
C ALA A 90 1.06 -5.39 17.03
N ASP A 91 2.07 -6.16 17.35
CA ASP A 91 3.42 -6.02 16.91
C ASP A 91 3.71 -6.40 15.46
N ASN A 92 3.09 -7.41 14.86
CA ASN A 92 3.66 -8.03 13.68
C ASN A 92 2.75 -8.00 12.42
N GLY A 93 1.74 -7.17 12.44
CA GLY A 93 0.72 -7.28 11.42
C GLY A 93 0.82 -6.33 10.24
N GLY A 94 1.56 -5.27 10.34
CA GLY A 94 1.54 -4.18 9.37
C GLY A 94 0.67 -3.00 9.80
N LEU A 95 0.92 -1.85 9.19
CA LEU A 95 0.23 -0.63 9.51
C LEU A 95 0.17 0.26 8.27
N VAL A 96 -0.99 0.83 8.01
CA VAL A 96 -1.21 1.80 6.95
C VAL A 96 -1.84 3.05 7.56
N ALA A 97 -1.48 4.22 7.05
CA ALA A 97 -2.03 5.48 7.51
C ALA A 97 -2.54 6.31 6.33
N THR A 98 -3.59 7.07 6.56
CA THR A 98 -4.13 8.05 5.61
C THR A 98 -4.57 9.32 6.30
N GLY A 99 -4.52 10.45 5.60
CA GLY A 99 -5.05 11.71 6.08
C GLY A 99 -6.57 11.70 6.10
N GLY A 100 -7.17 12.26 7.15
CA GLY A 100 -8.63 12.37 7.27
C GLY A 100 -9.22 13.64 6.62
N ALA A 101 -10.49 13.86 6.88
CA ALA A 101 -11.26 14.99 6.37
C ALA A 101 -10.62 16.33 6.69
N GLY A 102 -10.53 17.18 5.66
CA GLY A 102 -9.92 18.50 5.79
C GLY A 102 -8.44 18.45 6.19
N GLY A 103 -7.79 17.28 6.13
CA GLY A 103 -6.41 17.08 6.55
C GLY A 103 -6.20 17.19 8.06
N THR A 104 -7.27 17.17 8.87
CA THR A 104 -7.22 17.35 10.32
C THR A 104 -7.20 16.04 11.11
N SER A 105 -7.51 14.92 10.47
CA SER A 105 -7.54 13.61 11.10
C SER A 105 -6.60 12.65 10.39
N VAL A 106 -5.95 11.79 11.15
CA VAL A 106 -5.19 10.67 10.62
C VAL A 106 -5.86 9.39 11.07
N LEU A 107 -6.16 8.53 10.12
CA LEU A 107 -6.68 7.21 10.35
C LEU A 107 -5.55 6.20 10.18
N VAL A 108 -5.44 5.29 11.10
CA VAL A 108 -4.39 4.27 11.13
C VAL A 108 -5.03 2.90 11.21
N GLY A 109 -4.64 2.01 10.31
CA GLY A 109 -5.07 0.61 10.32
C GLY A 109 -4.01 -0.29 10.97
N PHE A 110 -4.46 -1.31 11.67
CA PHE A 110 -3.60 -2.31 12.31
C PHE A 110 -4.04 -3.71 11.93
N ARG A 111 -3.12 -4.64 11.84
CA ARG A 111 -3.50 -6.06 11.86
C ARG A 111 -3.77 -6.46 13.31
N PRO A 112 -4.95 -7.02 13.62
CA PRO A 112 -5.19 -7.54 14.94
C PRO A 112 -4.21 -8.68 15.22
N SER A 113 -3.56 -8.69 16.38
CA SER A 113 -2.92 -9.90 16.87
C SER A 113 -4.01 -10.91 17.24
N GLN A 114 -3.70 -12.20 17.20
CA GLN A 114 -4.67 -13.30 17.40
C GLN A 114 -5.45 -13.24 18.76
N ALA A 115 -5.12 -12.33 19.64
CA ALA A 115 -5.70 -12.24 20.98
C ALA A 115 -6.57 -11.00 21.21
N LEU A 116 -6.88 -10.16 20.21
CA LEU A 116 -7.35 -8.80 20.49
C LEU A 116 -8.74 -8.47 20.02
N ALA A 117 -9.54 -7.99 20.97
CA ALA A 117 -10.79 -7.27 20.76
C ALA A 117 -10.57 -5.79 20.39
N PHE A 118 -9.51 -5.44 19.62
CA PHE A 118 -9.27 -4.07 19.18
C PHE A 118 -9.81 -3.84 17.79
N SER A 119 -10.31 -2.63 17.57
CA SER A 119 -10.60 -2.16 16.22
C SER A 119 -9.31 -2.17 15.40
N PRO A 120 -9.36 -2.65 14.14
CA PRO A 120 -8.24 -2.54 13.22
C PRO A 120 -7.93 -1.08 12.83
N LEU A 121 -8.76 -0.13 13.23
CA LEU A 121 -8.64 1.27 12.85
C LEU A 121 -8.71 2.19 14.05
N ALA A 122 -7.84 3.19 14.07
CA ALA A 122 -7.86 4.28 15.03
C ALA A 122 -7.78 5.63 14.30
N VAL A 123 -8.45 6.64 14.83
CA VAL A 123 -8.43 8.00 14.32
C VAL A 123 -7.90 8.96 15.36
N SER A 124 -7.05 9.89 14.95
CA SER A 124 -6.58 11.00 15.74
C SER A 124 -6.87 12.31 15.01
N SER A 125 -7.36 13.31 15.73
CA SER A 125 -7.60 14.67 15.23
C SER A 125 -6.67 15.71 15.88
N ASP A 126 -5.72 15.28 16.71
CA ASP A 126 -4.88 16.17 17.53
C ASP A 126 -3.38 15.81 17.42
N THR A 127 -2.93 15.42 16.24
CA THR A 127 -1.55 15.06 15.95
C THR A 127 -1.06 13.81 16.72
N GLY A 128 -1.95 12.84 16.94
CA GLY A 128 -1.62 11.57 17.59
C GLY A 128 -1.51 11.62 19.10
N LYS A 129 -1.94 12.71 19.74
CA LYS A 129 -1.96 12.80 21.22
C LYS A 129 -3.05 11.93 21.81
N ASN A 130 -4.19 11.90 21.14
CA ASN A 130 -5.31 11.03 21.52
C ASN A 130 -5.77 10.25 20.29
N TRP A 131 -6.11 8.99 20.51
CA TRP A 131 -6.65 8.10 19.50
C TRP A 131 -8.02 7.61 19.95
N THR A 132 -8.94 7.53 19.01
CA THR A 132 -10.24 6.93 19.23
C THR A 132 -10.25 5.58 18.55
N PRO A 133 -10.29 4.47 19.31
CA PRO A 133 -10.46 3.14 18.74
C PRO A 133 -11.86 3.05 18.12
N GLY A 134 -11.92 2.49 16.92
CA GLY A 134 -13.18 2.09 16.33
C GLY A 134 -13.68 0.77 16.95
N LEU A 135 -14.88 0.38 16.59
CA LEU A 135 -15.39 -0.96 16.90
C LEU A 135 -14.79 -1.94 15.89
N LEU A 136 -14.48 -3.16 16.36
CA LEU A 136 -14.09 -4.24 15.47
C LEU A 136 -15.30 -4.63 14.63
N ASP A 137 -15.20 -4.40 13.32
CA ASP A 137 -16.17 -4.91 12.35
C ASP A 137 -15.63 -6.21 11.76
N ALA A 138 -16.47 -7.22 11.69
CA ALA A 138 -16.12 -8.52 11.12
C ALA A 138 -15.76 -8.40 9.61
N ASP A 139 -16.35 -7.45 8.90
CA ASP A 139 -16.07 -7.20 7.48
C ASP A 139 -14.72 -6.52 7.26
N LEU A 140 -14.13 -5.93 8.31
CA LEU A 140 -12.81 -5.31 8.32
C LEU A 140 -11.85 -5.98 9.32
N ALA A 141 -12.02 -7.27 9.55
CA ALA A 141 -11.13 -8.03 10.44
C ALA A 141 -9.67 -8.05 9.94
N ASP A 142 -9.43 -7.75 8.66
CA ASP A 142 -8.11 -7.61 8.07
C ASP A 142 -7.66 -6.14 8.04
N VAL A 143 -6.34 -5.92 8.13
CA VAL A 143 -5.76 -4.61 7.86
C VAL A 143 -5.92 -4.28 6.39
N PRO A 144 -6.40 -3.09 6.05
CA PRO A 144 -6.39 -2.65 4.67
C PRO A 144 -4.99 -2.66 4.07
N ASP A 145 -4.85 -3.15 2.84
CA ASP A 145 -3.60 -3.07 2.08
C ASP A 145 -3.28 -1.61 1.67
N ALA A 146 -4.32 -0.81 1.48
CA ALA A 146 -4.21 0.62 1.22
C ALA A 146 -5.43 1.37 1.75
N MET A 147 -5.25 2.64 2.06
CA MET A 147 -6.31 3.55 2.49
C MET A 147 -6.21 4.89 1.80
N ALA A 148 -7.35 5.56 1.65
CA ALA A 148 -7.42 6.93 1.16
C ALA A 148 -8.52 7.69 1.88
N ALA A 149 -8.35 9.00 2.05
CA ALA A 149 -9.38 9.89 2.57
C ALA A 149 -9.57 11.10 1.68
N ALA A 150 -10.82 11.45 1.42
CA ALA A 150 -11.20 12.63 0.67
C ALA A 150 -11.26 13.86 1.59
N PRO A 151 -11.13 15.08 1.06
CA PRO A 151 -11.38 16.31 1.80
C PRO A 151 -12.80 16.43 2.38
N SER A 152 -13.78 15.72 1.82
CA SER A 152 -15.14 15.61 2.36
C SER A 152 -15.22 14.76 3.63
N GLY A 153 -14.17 13.98 3.94
CA GLY A 153 -14.13 13.03 5.03
C GLY A 153 -14.40 11.59 4.64
N GLN A 154 -14.90 11.34 3.45
CA GLN A 154 -15.09 9.98 2.94
C GLN A 154 -13.76 9.22 2.95
N THR A 155 -13.80 7.97 3.34
CA THR A 155 -12.61 7.11 3.45
C THR A 155 -12.81 5.86 2.61
N LEU A 156 -11.75 5.41 1.96
CA LEU A 156 -11.67 4.12 1.26
C LEU A 156 -10.67 3.21 1.94
N ALA A 157 -10.96 1.93 1.97
CA ALA A 157 -10.06 0.87 2.37
C ALA A 157 -10.01 -0.21 1.28
N LEU A 158 -8.81 -0.61 0.87
CA LEU A 158 -8.56 -1.74 0.01
C LEU A 158 -8.21 -2.94 0.88
N LEU A 159 -8.97 -4.00 0.78
CA LEU A 159 -8.74 -5.24 1.53
C LEU A 159 -7.84 -6.20 0.76
N SER A 160 -7.30 -7.19 1.45
CA SER A 160 -6.37 -8.19 0.90
C SER A 160 -6.97 -9.04 -0.23
N ASP A 161 -8.30 -9.20 -0.29
CA ASP A 161 -9.01 -9.86 -1.38
C ASP A 161 -9.26 -8.97 -2.60
N GLY A 162 -8.80 -7.71 -2.55
CA GLY A 162 -9.01 -6.70 -3.59
C GLY A 162 -10.40 -6.06 -3.55
N SER A 163 -11.18 -6.28 -2.50
CA SER A 163 -12.41 -5.54 -2.25
C SER A 163 -12.11 -4.12 -1.80
N ILE A 164 -12.94 -3.17 -2.20
CA ILE A 164 -12.85 -1.78 -1.77
C ILE A 164 -14.09 -1.46 -0.96
N GLU A 165 -13.86 -1.05 0.27
CA GLU A 165 -14.87 -0.59 1.21
C GLU A 165 -14.82 0.94 1.32
N ALA A 166 -15.97 1.56 1.57
CA ALA A 166 -16.12 2.99 1.74
C ALA A 166 -16.83 3.32 3.05
N ALA A 167 -16.36 4.35 3.73
CA ALA A 167 -17.01 4.93 4.91
C ALA A 167 -17.26 6.43 4.67
N ALA A 168 -18.36 6.94 5.22
CA ALA A 168 -18.76 8.32 5.00
C ALA A 168 -17.79 9.35 5.64
N THR A 169 -17.12 8.97 6.74
CA THR A 169 -16.14 9.81 7.46
C THR A 169 -15.07 8.94 8.09
N ALA A 170 -13.94 9.52 8.49
CA ALA A 170 -12.91 8.82 9.26
C ALA A 170 -13.44 8.27 10.60
N GLY A 171 -14.36 9.01 11.27
CA GLY A 171 -15.02 8.52 12.48
C GLY A 171 -15.95 7.34 12.22
N ALA A 172 -16.70 7.36 11.12
CA ALA A 172 -17.51 6.23 10.68
C ALA A 172 -16.64 5.01 10.34
N ALA A 173 -15.52 5.22 9.65
CA ALA A 173 -14.53 4.19 9.36
C ALA A 173 -14.00 3.55 10.66
N ALA A 174 -13.58 4.37 11.62
CA ALA A 174 -13.10 3.90 12.92
C ALA A 174 -14.19 3.20 13.76
N ALA A 175 -15.46 3.55 13.53
CA ALA A 175 -16.60 2.89 14.15
C ALA A 175 -17.08 1.62 13.40
N GLY A 176 -16.36 1.18 12.38
CA GLY A 176 -16.71 -0.01 11.59
C GLY A 176 -17.91 0.17 10.66
N GLN A 177 -18.30 1.40 10.36
CA GLN A 177 -19.45 1.71 9.49
C GLN A 177 -19.00 1.76 8.02
N TRP A 178 -18.67 0.60 7.50
CA TRP A 178 -18.22 0.42 6.13
C TRP A 178 -19.33 -0.12 5.24
N SER A 179 -19.24 0.22 3.96
CA SER A 179 -20.09 -0.33 2.91
C SER A 179 -19.21 -0.72 1.72
N ARG A 180 -19.50 -1.88 1.15
CA ARG A 180 -18.77 -2.37 -0.01
C ARG A 180 -19.01 -1.50 -1.23
N LEU A 181 -17.97 -0.88 -1.76
CA LEU A 181 -18.02 -0.10 -2.98
C LEU A 181 -17.90 -1.01 -4.21
N THR A 182 -16.93 -1.92 -4.21
CA THR A 182 -16.72 -2.90 -5.28
C THR A 182 -15.85 -4.06 -4.81
N THR A 183 -15.74 -5.10 -5.65
CA THR A 183 -14.79 -6.21 -5.48
C THR A 183 -13.82 -6.22 -6.65
N LEU A 184 -12.67 -6.89 -6.51
CA LEU A 184 -11.74 -7.10 -7.62
C LEU A 184 -12.46 -7.75 -8.82
N SER A 185 -13.30 -8.77 -8.57
CA SER A 185 -14.02 -9.46 -9.64
C SER A 185 -15.02 -8.56 -10.36
N ALA A 186 -15.76 -7.72 -9.62
CA ALA A 186 -16.70 -6.77 -10.21
C ALA A 186 -15.98 -5.70 -11.03
N LEU A 187 -14.88 -5.15 -10.49
CA LEU A 187 -14.07 -4.17 -11.21
C LEU A 187 -13.42 -4.76 -12.47
N ALA A 188 -12.86 -5.98 -12.38
CA ALA A 188 -12.30 -6.71 -13.51
C ALA A 188 -13.36 -7.05 -14.58
N ALA A 189 -14.61 -7.32 -14.17
CA ALA A 189 -15.73 -7.55 -15.07
C ALA A 189 -16.31 -6.26 -15.67
N SER A 190 -15.95 -5.08 -15.22
CA SER A 190 -16.34 -3.80 -15.83
C SER A 190 -15.74 -3.64 -17.22
N ALA A 191 -16.30 -2.75 -18.05
CA ALA A 191 -15.75 -2.52 -19.40
C ALA A 191 -14.27 -2.10 -19.38
N PRO A 192 -13.82 -1.12 -18.56
CA PRO A 192 -12.41 -0.77 -18.47
C PRO A 192 -11.54 -1.86 -17.85
N GLY A 193 -12.05 -2.60 -16.85
CA GLY A 193 -11.33 -3.72 -16.25
C GLY A 193 -11.05 -4.84 -17.23
N ARG A 194 -12.05 -5.24 -18.03
CA ARG A 194 -11.85 -6.21 -19.12
C ARG A 194 -10.90 -5.69 -20.20
N SER A 195 -11.01 -4.40 -20.57
CA SER A 195 -10.14 -3.80 -21.58
C SER A 195 -8.66 -3.82 -21.18
N CYS A 196 -8.36 -3.66 -19.92
CA CYS A 196 -7.00 -3.72 -19.38
C CYS A 196 -6.59 -5.15 -18.99
N GLY A 197 -7.55 -6.02 -18.70
CA GLY A 197 -7.29 -7.34 -18.12
C GLY A 197 -6.81 -7.17 -16.67
N LEU A 198 -7.63 -6.52 -15.82
CA LEU A 198 -7.26 -6.23 -14.42
C LEU A 198 -7.02 -7.52 -13.64
N GLU A 199 -5.84 -7.66 -13.04
CA GLU A 199 -5.42 -8.81 -12.23
C GLU A 199 -5.41 -8.51 -10.73
N ALA A 200 -5.07 -7.28 -10.34
CA ALA A 200 -4.99 -6.89 -8.95
C ALA A 200 -5.26 -5.39 -8.79
N VAL A 201 -5.83 -5.02 -7.65
CA VAL A 201 -5.86 -3.63 -7.15
C VAL A 201 -4.74 -3.47 -6.14
N ASN A 202 -3.98 -2.39 -6.22
CA ASN A 202 -2.82 -2.12 -5.37
C ASN A 202 -2.93 -0.79 -4.63
N ALA A 203 -3.78 0.13 -5.10
CA ALA A 203 -3.95 1.45 -4.51
C ALA A 203 -5.39 1.92 -4.65
N VAL A 204 -5.80 2.75 -3.71
CA VAL A 204 -7.05 3.50 -3.74
C VAL A 204 -6.76 4.98 -3.51
N SER A 205 -7.59 5.84 -4.06
CA SER A 205 -7.50 7.29 -3.90
C SER A 205 -8.85 7.95 -4.16
N PHE A 206 -8.88 9.25 -4.08
CA PHE A 206 -9.97 10.07 -4.57
C PHE A 206 -9.48 11.01 -5.67
N GLY A 207 -10.27 11.16 -6.70
CA GLY A 207 -10.08 12.18 -7.72
C GLY A 207 -10.71 13.51 -7.30
N ILE A 208 -10.73 14.45 -8.25
CA ILE A 208 -11.47 15.71 -8.11
C ILE A 208 -12.94 15.40 -7.81
N ASN A 209 -13.60 16.25 -7.02
CA ASN A 209 -14.98 16.08 -6.56
C ASN A 209 -15.23 14.81 -5.73
N ASN A 210 -14.18 14.31 -5.07
CA ASN A 210 -14.23 13.11 -4.23
C ASN A 210 -14.69 11.84 -4.95
N VAL A 211 -14.40 11.73 -6.24
CA VAL A 211 -14.67 10.54 -7.04
C VAL A 211 -13.77 9.41 -6.57
N PRO A 212 -14.30 8.26 -6.12
CA PRO A 212 -13.49 7.12 -5.73
C PRO A 212 -12.64 6.62 -6.89
N MET A 213 -11.40 6.29 -6.60
CA MET A 213 -10.45 5.76 -7.59
C MET A 213 -9.79 4.50 -7.08
N ALA A 214 -9.56 3.58 -8.00
CA ALA A 214 -8.81 2.36 -7.78
C ALA A 214 -7.70 2.24 -8.82
N ALA A 215 -6.56 1.69 -8.42
CA ALA A 215 -5.47 1.46 -9.35
C ALA A 215 -4.79 0.12 -9.10
N GLY A 216 -4.24 -0.48 -10.17
CA GLY A 216 -3.68 -1.81 -10.06
C GLY A 216 -2.87 -2.25 -11.27
N SER A 217 -2.76 -3.57 -11.41
CA SER A 217 -1.97 -4.23 -12.45
C SER A 217 -2.86 -4.81 -13.53
N CYS A 218 -2.50 -4.59 -14.78
CA CYS A 218 -3.20 -5.10 -15.96
C CYS A 218 -2.35 -6.14 -16.71
N VAL A 219 -2.98 -7.16 -17.28
CA VAL A 219 -2.33 -8.09 -18.21
C VAL A 219 -1.90 -7.38 -19.48
N ARG A 220 -2.72 -6.43 -19.95
CA ARG A 220 -2.44 -5.69 -21.18
C ARG A 220 -1.23 -4.80 -20.98
N ARG A 221 -0.22 -5.01 -21.79
CA ARG A 221 1.03 -4.25 -21.78
C ARG A 221 0.82 -2.79 -22.19
N GLY A 222 1.63 -1.90 -21.64
CA GLY A 222 1.57 -0.46 -21.91
C GLY A 222 0.35 0.26 -21.33
N VAL A 223 -0.43 -0.39 -20.47
CA VAL A 223 -1.64 0.17 -19.87
C VAL A 223 -1.48 0.32 -18.36
N ALA A 224 -1.60 1.54 -17.88
CA ALA A 224 -1.70 1.82 -16.44
C ALA A 224 -3.15 1.63 -15.98
N GLY A 225 -3.39 0.65 -15.12
CA GLY A 225 -4.71 0.32 -14.61
C GLY A 225 -5.17 1.32 -13.55
N VAL A 226 -5.70 2.46 -13.96
CA VAL A 226 -6.34 3.43 -13.05
C VAL A 226 -7.79 3.60 -13.47
N PHE A 227 -8.70 3.54 -12.50
CA PHE A 227 -10.14 3.56 -12.69
C PHE A 227 -10.77 4.58 -11.76
N ALA A 228 -11.83 5.25 -12.21
CA ALA A 228 -12.64 6.19 -11.43
C ALA A 228 -14.11 5.72 -11.41
N ASP A 229 -14.74 5.77 -10.26
CA ASP A 229 -16.18 5.47 -10.11
C ASP A 229 -17.01 6.74 -10.34
N THR A 230 -17.71 6.79 -11.45
CA THR A 230 -18.58 7.90 -11.82
C THR A 230 -20.06 7.54 -11.60
N GLY A 231 -20.45 7.45 -10.31
CA GLY A 231 -21.84 7.17 -9.93
C GLY A 231 -22.24 5.70 -10.09
N GLY A 232 -21.36 4.79 -9.71
CA GLY A 232 -21.55 3.33 -9.77
C GLY A 232 -21.08 2.70 -11.08
N ALA A 233 -20.51 3.49 -11.98
CA ALA A 233 -19.92 3.01 -13.23
C ALA A 233 -18.41 3.32 -13.26
N TRP A 234 -17.61 2.28 -13.29
CA TRP A 234 -16.15 2.43 -13.39
C TRP A 234 -15.73 2.82 -14.81
N GLN A 235 -14.87 3.82 -14.89
CA GLN A 235 -14.29 4.35 -16.15
C GLN A 235 -12.78 4.24 -16.10
N ALA A 236 -12.13 4.05 -17.27
CA ALA A 236 -10.68 4.16 -17.37
C ALA A 236 -10.26 5.62 -17.15
N ALA A 237 -9.34 5.82 -16.22
CA ALA A 237 -8.88 7.15 -15.80
C ALA A 237 -7.35 7.27 -15.74
N GLY A 238 -6.62 6.29 -16.28
CA GLY A 238 -5.16 6.22 -16.19
C GLY A 238 -4.41 7.00 -17.24
N PRO A 239 -3.10 7.23 -17.04
CA PRO A 239 -2.24 7.86 -18.02
C PRO A 239 -2.05 7.00 -19.26
N VAL A 240 -1.88 7.68 -20.39
CA VAL A 240 -1.33 7.08 -21.62
C VAL A 240 0.19 7.13 -21.51
N LEU A 241 0.82 5.96 -21.54
CA LEU A 241 2.27 5.89 -21.40
C LEU A 241 2.98 6.28 -22.71
N PRO A 242 4.19 6.88 -22.63
CA PRO A 242 5.03 7.12 -23.79
C PRO A 242 5.31 5.84 -24.57
N GLY A 243 5.45 5.94 -25.89
CA GLY A 243 5.54 4.80 -26.83
C GLY A 243 6.65 3.77 -26.51
N GLY A 244 7.69 4.16 -25.77
CA GLY A 244 8.75 3.25 -25.32
C GLY A 244 8.29 2.16 -24.34
N PHE A 245 7.16 2.36 -23.66
CA PHE A 245 6.64 1.44 -22.63
C PHE A 245 5.47 0.58 -23.11
N GLY A 246 5.10 0.66 -24.39
CA GLY A 246 3.98 -0.11 -24.95
C GLY A 246 4.13 -1.63 -24.87
N GLY A 247 5.38 -2.12 -24.75
CA GLY A 247 5.70 -3.54 -24.59
C GLY A 247 5.84 -3.99 -23.14
N ASP A 248 5.77 -3.10 -22.16
CA ASP A 248 6.03 -3.40 -20.76
C ASP A 248 4.74 -3.69 -20.00
N GLN A 249 4.86 -4.56 -19.01
CA GLN A 249 3.82 -4.68 -18.01
C GLN A 249 3.90 -3.50 -17.07
N VAL A 250 2.76 -2.90 -16.78
CA VAL A 250 2.66 -1.71 -15.94
C VAL A 250 1.91 -2.05 -14.67
N GLN A 251 2.50 -1.67 -13.56
CA GLN A 251 1.89 -1.77 -12.24
C GLN A 251 1.80 -0.37 -11.64
N VAL A 252 0.65 -0.01 -11.09
CA VAL A 252 0.51 1.20 -10.27
C VAL A 252 0.95 0.85 -8.84
N LEU A 253 2.04 1.46 -8.38
CA LEU A 253 2.60 1.24 -7.05
C LEU A 253 1.96 2.14 -5.98
N GLY A 254 1.48 3.31 -6.39
CA GLY A 254 0.82 4.26 -5.52
C GLY A 254 -0.03 5.25 -6.31
N LEU A 255 -1.08 5.73 -5.68
CA LEU A 255 -1.98 6.74 -6.22
C LEU A 255 -2.40 7.66 -5.08
N THR A 256 -2.27 8.96 -5.27
CA THR A 256 -2.67 9.95 -4.27
C THR A 256 -3.40 11.10 -4.93
N ARG A 257 -4.23 11.78 -4.15
CA ARG A 257 -4.85 13.03 -4.56
C ARG A 257 -3.87 14.19 -4.38
N THR A 258 -3.88 15.11 -5.34
CA THR A 258 -3.22 16.42 -5.26
C THR A 258 -4.26 17.54 -5.26
N ALA A 259 -3.82 18.79 -5.19
CA ALA A 259 -4.73 19.94 -5.27
C ALA A 259 -5.49 19.97 -6.60
N ASP A 260 -4.82 19.65 -7.70
CA ASP A 260 -5.32 19.82 -9.07
C ASP A 260 -5.78 18.51 -9.72
N GLY A 261 -5.55 17.37 -9.06
CA GLY A 261 -5.88 16.07 -9.62
C GLY A 261 -5.34 14.90 -8.81
N ASN A 262 -4.54 14.06 -9.45
CA ASN A 262 -3.90 12.91 -8.83
C ASN A 262 -2.42 12.82 -9.22
N ALA A 263 -1.62 12.23 -8.34
CA ALA A 263 -0.28 11.76 -8.66
C ALA A 263 -0.22 10.24 -8.53
N ALA A 264 0.53 9.59 -9.41
CA ALA A 264 0.73 8.16 -9.42
C ALA A 264 2.21 7.81 -9.56
N LEU A 265 2.63 6.73 -8.88
CA LEU A 265 3.91 6.07 -9.09
C LEU A 265 3.65 4.76 -9.84
N LEU A 266 4.33 4.58 -10.95
CA LEU A 266 4.17 3.45 -11.84
C LEU A 266 5.49 2.68 -11.95
N ALA A 267 5.40 1.35 -11.98
CA ALA A 267 6.49 0.50 -12.43
C ALA A 267 6.17 0.00 -13.84
N ALA A 268 7.10 0.16 -14.78
CA ALA A 268 6.99 -0.29 -16.15
C ALA A 268 8.28 -1.03 -16.54
N GLY A 269 8.22 -2.35 -16.63
CA GLY A 269 9.42 -3.16 -16.79
C GLY A 269 10.40 -2.97 -15.63
N SER A 270 11.61 -2.49 -15.94
CA SER A 270 12.67 -2.19 -14.96
C SER A 270 12.67 -0.73 -14.49
N ASP A 271 11.73 0.08 -14.96
CA ASP A 271 11.73 1.51 -14.75
C ASP A 271 10.56 1.96 -13.86
N LEU A 272 10.76 3.10 -13.19
CA LEU A 272 9.72 3.83 -12.50
C LEU A 272 9.39 5.10 -13.26
N LEU A 273 8.11 5.43 -13.26
CA LEU A 273 7.55 6.65 -13.82
C LEU A 273 6.69 7.31 -12.76
N ALA A 274 6.75 8.62 -12.69
CA ALA A 274 5.75 9.40 -11.98
C ALA A 274 4.77 10.00 -12.99
N ALA A 275 3.51 10.09 -12.61
CA ALA A 275 2.49 10.68 -13.47
C ALA A 275 1.57 11.59 -12.65
N TRP A 276 1.15 12.69 -13.25
CA TRP A 276 0.25 13.66 -12.63
C TRP A 276 -0.92 13.96 -13.54
N SER A 277 -2.11 14.03 -12.97
CA SER A 277 -3.30 14.46 -13.71
C SER A 277 -3.72 15.88 -13.32
N ASP A 278 -4.17 16.61 -14.31
CA ASP A 278 -4.83 17.90 -14.19
C ASP A 278 -6.10 17.86 -15.04
N GLY A 279 -7.28 17.98 -14.41
CA GLY A 279 -8.55 17.91 -15.10
C GLY A 279 -8.79 16.64 -15.94
N GLY A 280 -8.12 15.53 -15.61
CA GLY A 280 -8.18 14.27 -16.34
C GLY A 280 -7.10 14.09 -17.42
N HIS A 281 -6.28 15.09 -17.68
CA HIS A 281 -5.09 14.97 -18.53
C HIS A 281 -3.89 14.56 -17.71
N TRP A 282 -3.17 13.53 -18.15
CA TRP A 282 -2.00 13.03 -17.47
C TRP A 282 -0.71 13.49 -18.15
N THR A 283 0.23 13.93 -17.35
CA THR A 283 1.64 14.14 -17.71
C THR A 283 2.48 13.06 -17.06
N VAL A 284 3.28 12.36 -17.86
CA VAL A 284 4.15 11.26 -17.40
C VAL A 284 5.61 11.73 -17.44
N SER A 285 6.36 11.43 -16.40
CA SER A 285 7.80 11.76 -16.31
C SER A 285 8.65 10.92 -17.27
N GLY A 286 9.91 11.31 -17.41
CA GLY A 286 10.95 10.38 -17.86
C GLY A 286 11.16 9.24 -16.85
N PRO A 287 11.79 8.12 -17.28
CA PRO A 287 12.01 6.97 -16.41
C PRO A 287 13.18 7.15 -15.44
N VAL A 288 13.13 6.41 -14.33
CA VAL A 288 14.29 6.11 -13.48
C VAL A 288 14.36 4.62 -13.21
N ALA A 289 15.56 4.04 -13.25
CA ALA A 289 15.74 2.61 -13.03
C ALA A 289 15.32 2.22 -11.61
N SER A 290 14.42 1.23 -11.49
CA SER A 290 13.81 0.85 -10.21
C SER A 290 14.80 0.21 -9.24
N GLY A 291 15.66 -0.68 -9.70
CA GLY A 291 16.62 -1.38 -8.84
C GLY A 291 16.04 -2.07 -7.60
N GLY A 292 14.71 -2.24 -7.56
CA GLY A 292 13.93 -2.69 -6.40
C GLY A 292 13.51 -1.52 -5.50
N VAL A 293 12.20 -1.24 -5.43
CA VAL A 293 11.61 -0.20 -4.56
C VAL A 293 11.34 -0.80 -3.19
N SER A 294 11.93 -0.23 -2.15
CA SER A 294 11.70 -0.64 -0.76
C SER A 294 10.64 0.21 -0.05
N ALA A 295 10.54 1.48 -0.42
CA ALA A 295 9.54 2.39 0.10
C ALA A 295 9.28 3.52 -0.90
N SER A 296 8.12 4.14 -0.81
CA SER A 296 7.76 5.32 -1.60
C SER A 296 6.82 6.23 -0.82
N GLY A 297 6.62 7.43 -1.34
CA GLY A 297 5.63 8.36 -0.79
C GLY A 297 5.43 9.56 -1.67
N PHE A 298 4.46 10.36 -1.27
CA PHE A 298 4.05 11.56 -1.98
C PHE A 298 4.13 12.78 -1.06
N GLY A 299 4.57 13.88 -1.59
CA GLY A 299 4.43 15.18 -0.94
C GLY A 299 3.00 15.73 -1.09
N ALA A 300 2.66 16.71 -0.28
CA ALA A 300 1.36 17.41 -0.37
C ALA A 300 1.18 18.14 -1.71
N ASP A 301 2.28 18.50 -2.35
CA ASP A 301 2.37 19.14 -3.67
C ASP A 301 2.34 18.14 -4.83
N GLY A 302 2.19 16.84 -4.53
CA GLY A 302 2.25 15.76 -5.51
C GLY A 302 3.66 15.37 -5.92
N SER A 303 4.71 15.90 -5.29
CA SER A 303 6.06 15.37 -5.46
C SER A 303 6.13 13.90 -5.06
N VAL A 304 7.02 13.15 -5.72
CA VAL A 304 7.19 11.71 -5.46
C VAL A 304 8.61 11.46 -5.01
N TRP A 305 8.76 10.60 -4.01
CA TRP A 305 10.06 10.07 -3.62
C TRP A 305 10.01 8.54 -3.58
N VAL A 306 11.15 7.93 -3.84
CA VAL A 306 11.35 6.48 -3.79
C VAL A 306 12.65 6.13 -3.09
N LEU A 307 12.60 5.10 -2.24
CA LEU A 307 13.77 4.41 -1.72
C LEU A 307 14.02 3.17 -2.57
N LEU A 308 15.22 3.05 -3.07
CA LEU A 308 15.65 1.98 -3.95
C LEU A 308 16.68 1.08 -3.26
N GLY A 309 16.89 -0.09 -3.80
CA GLY A 309 17.92 -0.99 -3.33
C GLY A 309 19.30 -0.33 -3.24
N GLY A 310 20.12 -0.76 -2.26
CA GLY A 310 21.45 -0.23 -2.05
C GLY A 310 21.52 1.16 -1.39
N GLY A 311 20.44 1.63 -0.78
CA GLY A 311 20.42 2.93 -0.09
C GLY A 311 20.35 4.14 -1.04
N ARG A 312 19.90 3.92 -2.27
CA ARG A 312 19.58 4.98 -3.22
C ARG A 312 18.24 5.60 -2.91
N ALA A 313 18.09 6.87 -3.15
CA ALA A 313 16.82 7.55 -3.11
C ALA A 313 16.72 8.55 -4.27
N GLU A 314 15.55 8.62 -4.86
CA GLU A 314 15.24 9.50 -5.98
C GLU A 314 13.96 10.29 -5.67
N THR A 315 13.92 11.52 -6.15
CA THR A 315 12.75 12.39 -6.00
C THR A 315 12.42 13.07 -7.31
N ILE A 316 11.15 13.43 -7.47
CA ILE A 316 10.68 14.23 -8.59
C ILE A 316 9.61 15.19 -8.10
N SER A 317 9.71 16.47 -8.41
CA SER A 317 8.90 17.52 -7.80
C SER A 317 7.53 17.72 -8.44
N GLY A 318 7.33 17.25 -9.70
CA GLY A 318 6.04 17.45 -10.36
C GLY A 318 6.13 17.35 -11.89
N PRO A 319 5.05 17.70 -12.59
CA PRO A 319 5.00 17.64 -14.04
C PRO A 319 6.13 18.45 -14.70
N GLY A 320 6.74 17.87 -15.72
CA GLY A 320 7.84 18.52 -16.47
C GLY A 320 9.18 18.55 -15.77
N SER A 321 9.30 18.11 -14.51
CA SER A 321 10.57 17.96 -13.83
C SER A 321 11.24 16.62 -14.17
N SER A 322 12.51 16.48 -13.82
CA SER A 322 13.27 15.24 -13.94
C SER A 322 13.54 14.64 -12.56
N TRP A 323 13.73 13.32 -12.52
CA TRP A 323 14.19 12.65 -11.31
C TRP A 323 15.53 13.21 -10.84
N GLN A 324 15.63 13.41 -9.55
CA GLN A 324 16.80 13.91 -8.86
C GLN A 324 17.27 12.88 -7.84
N ALA A 325 18.52 12.43 -7.98
CA ALA A 325 19.13 11.58 -6.99
C ALA A 325 19.39 12.36 -5.70
N LEU A 326 18.97 11.82 -4.56
CA LEU A 326 19.42 12.31 -3.26
C LEU A 326 20.80 11.73 -2.94
N PRO A 327 21.59 12.40 -2.06
CA PRO A 327 22.78 11.77 -1.51
C PRO A 327 22.45 10.40 -0.91
N PRO A 328 23.37 9.43 -0.91
CA PRO A 328 23.13 8.11 -0.33
C PRO A 328 22.52 8.24 1.06
N VAL A 329 21.36 7.61 1.26
CA VAL A 329 20.63 7.73 2.53
C VAL A 329 21.37 7.01 3.65
N PRO A 330 21.25 7.47 4.90
CA PRO A 330 21.82 6.78 6.06
C PRO A 330 21.40 5.32 6.14
N ALA A 331 22.30 4.46 6.59
CA ALA A 331 22.02 3.04 6.74
C ALA A 331 20.79 2.81 7.65
N GLY A 332 19.93 1.85 7.27
CA GLY A 332 18.70 1.55 8.01
C GLY A 332 17.55 2.52 7.75
N THR A 333 17.66 3.42 6.76
CA THR A 333 16.54 4.30 6.38
C THR A 333 15.36 3.45 5.93
N ALA A 334 14.26 3.55 6.69
CA ALA A 334 12.99 2.86 6.45
C ALA A 334 11.95 3.77 5.78
N ALA A 335 12.05 5.10 5.98
CA ALA A 335 11.15 6.07 5.40
C ALA A 335 11.89 7.36 5.04
N LEU A 336 11.42 8.02 3.99
CA LEU A 336 11.70 9.43 3.72
C LEU A 336 10.43 10.24 3.97
N ALA A 337 10.60 11.48 4.34
CA ALA A 337 9.51 12.41 4.52
C ALA A 337 9.95 13.82 4.10
N PRO A 338 9.06 14.65 3.54
CA PRO A 338 9.39 16.05 3.30
C PRO A 338 9.89 16.74 4.57
N GLY A 339 10.96 17.48 4.47
CA GLY A 339 11.59 18.18 5.58
C GLY A 339 10.75 19.34 6.14
N ALA A 340 11.19 19.94 7.26
CA ALA A 340 10.50 21.09 7.85
C ALA A 340 10.65 22.39 7.04
N GLY A 341 11.61 22.44 6.12
CA GLY A 341 11.90 23.60 5.24
C GLY A 341 11.65 23.28 3.78
N SER A 342 11.63 24.31 2.94
CA SER A 342 11.44 24.16 1.49
C SER A 342 12.59 23.33 0.88
N GLY A 343 12.24 22.22 0.23
CA GLY A 343 13.15 21.39 -0.57
C GLY A 343 14.04 20.42 0.20
N GLY A 344 13.86 20.27 1.52
CA GLY A 344 14.59 19.28 2.31
C GLY A 344 13.82 17.97 2.51
N TYR A 345 14.55 16.93 2.92
CA TYR A 345 13.98 15.65 3.33
C TYR A 345 14.48 15.25 4.71
N ASP A 346 13.65 14.57 5.47
CA ASP A 346 14.04 13.82 6.64
C ASP A 346 14.14 12.34 6.26
N ALA A 347 15.24 11.69 6.64
CA ALA A 347 15.39 10.24 6.56
C ALA A 347 15.23 9.64 7.96
N LEU A 348 14.29 8.70 8.09
CA LEU A 348 14.00 8.00 9.32
C LEU A 348 14.70 6.64 9.27
N ALA A 349 15.83 6.54 9.96
CA ALA A 349 16.64 5.33 9.99
C ALA A 349 16.39 4.53 11.27
N VAL A 350 16.08 3.24 11.09
CA VAL A 350 15.73 2.31 12.17
C VAL A 350 16.90 1.38 12.46
N SER A 351 17.17 1.17 13.75
CA SER A 351 18.13 0.18 14.25
C SER A 351 17.63 -0.41 15.56
N GLY A 352 17.12 -1.63 15.52
CA GLY A 352 16.46 -2.26 16.66
C GLY A 352 15.27 -1.43 17.15
N SER A 353 15.28 -0.99 18.39
CA SER A 353 14.26 -0.12 19.00
C SER A 353 14.55 1.37 18.90
N LYS A 354 15.51 1.76 18.06
CA LYS A 354 15.95 3.15 17.95
C LYS A 354 15.60 3.69 16.59
N LEU A 355 14.91 4.84 16.55
CA LEU A 355 14.73 5.67 15.36
C LEU A 355 15.72 6.83 15.41
N THR A 356 16.50 6.98 14.34
CA THR A 356 17.38 8.14 14.15
C THR A 356 16.82 8.97 13.00
N VAL A 357 16.61 10.26 13.25
CA VAL A 357 16.18 11.21 12.23
C VAL A 357 17.41 11.93 11.71
N TRP A 358 17.54 11.91 10.39
CA TRP A 358 18.55 12.64 9.65
C TRP A 358 17.84 13.66 8.76
N GLN A 359 18.35 14.85 8.70
CA GLN A 359 17.84 15.92 7.88
C GLN A 359 18.82 16.23 6.74
N LEU A 360 18.28 16.31 5.53
CA LEU A 360 19.07 16.74 4.36
C LEU A 360 19.19 18.25 4.37
N THR A 361 20.42 18.75 4.51
CA THR A 361 20.75 20.16 4.50
C THR A 361 21.99 20.38 3.66
N ALA A 362 21.94 21.34 2.74
CA ALA A 362 23.08 21.68 1.86
C ALA A 362 23.71 20.45 1.16
N GLY A 363 22.89 19.47 0.78
CA GLY A 363 23.35 18.28 0.07
C GLY A 363 23.98 17.20 0.94
N ALA A 364 23.90 17.30 2.27
CA ALA A 364 24.42 16.30 3.21
C ALA A 364 23.40 15.94 4.29
N TRP A 365 23.41 14.68 4.73
CA TRP A 365 22.58 14.20 5.83
C TRP A 365 23.21 14.55 7.19
N ALA A 366 22.49 15.32 7.99
CA ALA A 366 22.87 15.67 9.35
C ALA A 366 21.94 14.95 10.35
N LYS A 367 22.50 14.26 11.34
CA LYS A 367 21.73 13.64 12.41
C LYS A 367 21.18 14.72 13.33
N VAL A 368 19.85 14.78 13.44
CA VAL A 368 19.15 15.83 14.22
C VAL A 368 18.41 15.31 15.44
N GLN A 369 18.01 14.03 15.45
CA GLN A 369 17.25 13.48 16.56
C GLN A 369 17.47 11.96 16.70
N VAL A 370 17.34 11.47 17.94
CA VAL A 370 17.22 10.03 18.24
C VAL A 370 16.00 9.85 19.15
N ILE A 371 15.17 8.87 18.79
CA ILE A 371 14.00 8.45 19.57
C ILE A 371 14.24 7.00 19.97
N ASN A 372 14.28 6.73 21.28
CA ASN A 372 14.28 5.36 21.75
C ASN A 372 12.82 4.93 21.93
N VAL A 373 12.43 3.88 21.25
CA VAL A 373 11.09 3.32 21.31
C VAL A 373 11.09 2.21 22.35
N PRO A 374 10.27 2.29 23.41
CA PRO A 374 10.16 1.20 24.36
C PRO A 374 9.61 -0.04 23.63
N ILE A 375 10.38 -1.12 23.66
CA ILE A 375 9.90 -2.42 23.16
C ILE A 375 8.99 -2.97 24.24
N GLN A 376 7.71 -3.05 23.98
CA GLN A 376 6.80 -3.83 24.79
C GLN A 376 6.81 -5.25 24.24
N TYR A 377 7.64 -6.12 24.80
CA TYR A 377 7.46 -7.55 24.59
C TYR A 377 6.13 -7.92 25.24
N GLY A 378 5.19 -8.45 24.46
CA GLY A 378 4.00 -9.05 25.04
C GLY A 378 4.44 -10.04 26.10
N SER A 379 4.05 -9.83 27.34
CA SER A 379 4.25 -10.80 28.40
C SER A 379 3.48 -12.05 27.99
N SER A 380 4.20 -13.09 27.57
CA SER A 380 3.65 -14.45 27.49
C SER A 380 3.20 -14.83 28.90
N SER A 381 1.93 -14.63 29.21
CA SER A 381 1.28 -15.22 30.38
C SER A 381 0.69 -16.57 30.05
#